data_f1b410c471578a40cbbf0137b7bd4f66
#
_entry.id   f1b410c471578a40cbbf0137b7bd4f66
#
_cell.length_a   1.000
_cell.length_b   1.000
_cell.length_c   1.000
_cell.angle_alpha   90.00
_cell.angle_beta   90.00
_cell.angle_gamma   90.00
#
_symmetry.space_group_name_H-M   'P 1'
#
loop_
_entity.id
_entity.type
_entity.pdbx_description
1 polymer ?
#
loop_
_entity_poly.entity_id
_entity_poly.type
_entity_poly.pdbx_seq_one_letter_code
_entity_poly.pdbx_strand_id
1 'polypeptide(L)'
;IKNIKNIKKIKKIEKIKKTVIPQGAIGVVTAADGVTLGQGQLLGRRVDGHDAFQKAEVFLTRGGQKGPQIEFLRPGTYNIFADMFQVELQRAITIGDDQIGMVEARDGRPMSREDVVAPTPDVGLHNSFQDAQAFLENGGFRGPQESVLRPGTYYINPYLFAVFAAPLSVIRQGE
;
A
#
# COMPACT_ATOMS: atom_id res chain seq x y z
N ILE A 1 -36.56 -8.71 -23.79
CA ILE A 1 -35.29 -7.94 -23.96
C ILE A 1 -35.09 -6.92 -22.83
N LYS A 2 -36.11 -6.24 -22.34
CA LYS A 2 -36.00 -5.33 -21.19
C LYS A 2 -35.62 -6.06 -19.87
N ASN A 3 -36.07 -7.28 -19.69
CA ASN A 3 -35.84 -8.08 -18.47
C ASN A 3 -34.37 -8.52 -18.30
N ILE A 4 -33.68 -8.86 -19.38
CA ILE A 4 -32.28 -9.32 -19.33
C ILE A 4 -31.32 -8.19 -18.93
N LYS A 5 -31.57 -6.97 -19.40
CA LYS A 5 -30.75 -5.80 -19.00
C LYS A 5 -30.94 -5.45 -17.52
N ASN A 6 -32.18 -5.57 -17.01
CA ASN A 6 -32.47 -5.34 -15.59
C ASN A 6 -31.85 -6.41 -14.67
N ILE A 7 -31.92 -7.70 -15.07
CA ILE A 7 -31.29 -8.79 -14.31
C ILE A 7 -29.76 -8.63 -14.25
N LYS A 8 -29.10 -8.25 -15.37
CA LYS A 8 -27.66 -7.95 -15.38
C LYS A 8 -27.31 -6.75 -14.50
N LYS A 9 -28.16 -5.72 -14.47
CA LYS A 9 -27.98 -4.55 -13.60
C LYS A 9 -28.16 -4.88 -12.12
N ILE A 10 -29.15 -5.70 -11.78
CA ILE A 10 -29.40 -6.20 -10.41
C ILE A 10 -28.23 -7.07 -9.94
N LYS A 11 -27.78 -8.04 -10.73
CA LYS A 11 -26.62 -8.87 -10.41
C LYS A 11 -25.34 -8.04 -10.24
N LYS A 12 -25.16 -6.96 -11.00
CA LYS A 12 -24.02 -6.04 -10.84
C LYS A 12 -24.12 -5.25 -9.53
N ILE A 13 -25.31 -4.88 -9.07
CA ILE A 13 -25.55 -4.17 -7.81
C ILE A 13 -25.36 -5.09 -6.61
N GLU A 14 -25.79 -6.34 -6.67
CA GLU A 14 -25.63 -7.36 -5.62
C GLU A 14 -24.16 -7.70 -5.30
N LYS A 15 -23.23 -7.44 -6.23
CA LYS A 15 -21.80 -7.69 -6.09
C LYS A 15 -21.03 -6.49 -5.50
N ILE A 16 -21.65 -5.33 -5.37
CA ILE A 16 -21.08 -4.18 -4.69
C ILE A 16 -21.26 -4.34 -3.19
N LYS A 17 -20.14 -4.41 -2.47
CA LYS A 17 -20.12 -4.49 -1.01
C LYS A 17 -19.70 -3.17 -0.40
N LYS A 18 -20.46 -2.73 0.60
CA LYS A 18 -20.06 -1.66 1.48
C LYS A 18 -18.90 -2.12 2.36
N THR A 19 -17.71 -1.54 2.15
CA THR A 19 -16.47 -1.88 2.85
C THR A 19 -16.11 -0.73 3.78
N VAL A 20 -16.00 -1.01 5.06
CA VAL A 20 -15.64 -0.01 6.09
C VAL A 20 -14.22 -0.27 6.55
N ILE A 21 -13.36 0.74 6.44
CA ILE A 21 -12.01 0.73 6.98
C ILE A 21 -12.02 1.57 8.25
N PRO A 22 -11.84 0.98 9.43
CA PRO A 22 -11.87 1.72 10.69
C PRO A 22 -10.62 2.57 10.89
N GLN A 23 -10.67 3.53 11.80
CA GLN A 23 -9.50 4.27 12.24
C GLN A 23 -8.44 3.31 12.80
N GLY A 24 -7.16 3.59 12.52
CA GLY A 24 -6.05 2.72 12.91
C GLY A 24 -5.87 1.48 12.04
N ALA A 25 -6.58 1.39 10.92
CA ALA A 25 -6.42 0.32 9.94
C ALA A 25 -6.31 0.86 8.51
N ILE A 26 -5.84 0.02 7.62
CA ILE A 26 -5.87 0.20 6.16
C ILE A 26 -6.55 -1.00 5.51
N GLY A 27 -7.12 -0.81 4.33
CA GLY A 27 -7.59 -1.88 3.47
C GLY A 27 -6.59 -2.14 2.35
N VAL A 28 -5.85 -3.24 2.41
CA VAL A 28 -4.97 -3.63 1.30
C VAL A 28 -5.81 -4.29 0.21
N VAL A 29 -5.56 -3.92 -1.03
CA VAL A 29 -6.41 -4.29 -2.17
C VAL A 29 -5.67 -5.24 -3.10
N THR A 30 -6.37 -6.30 -3.51
CA THR A 30 -5.92 -7.20 -4.58
C THR A 30 -6.95 -7.19 -5.70
N ALA A 31 -6.50 -6.87 -6.93
CA ALA A 31 -7.35 -6.88 -8.11
C ALA A 31 -7.36 -8.28 -8.74
N ALA A 32 -8.55 -8.80 -9.02
CA ALA A 32 -8.74 -10.12 -9.65
C ALA A 32 -8.44 -10.10 -11.16
N ASP A 33 -8.52 -8.93 -11.78
CA ASP A 33 -8.31 -8.75 -13.22
C ASP A 33 -7.57 -7.44 -13.51
N GLY A 34 -7.03 -7.32 -14.71
CA GLY A 34 -6.28 -6.16 -15.15
C GLY A 34 -5.06 -6.56 -15.99
N VAL A 35 -4.23 -5.57 -16.30
CA VAL A 35 -2.97 -5.78 -17.02
C VAL A 35 -2.02 -6.63 -16.15
N THR A 36 -1.32 -7.56 -16.76
CA THR A 36 -0.32 -8.39 -16.06
C THR A 36 0.82 -7.51 -15.52
N LEU A 37 1.29 -7.81 -14.31
CA LEU A 37 2.45 -7.17 -13.72
C LEU A 37 3.70 -7.39 -14.60
N GLY A 38 4.55 -6.36 -14.70
CA GLY A 38 5.82 -6.46 -15.38
C GLY A 38 6.78 -7.44 -14.70
N GLN A 39 7.81 -7.86 -15.42
CA GLN A 39 8.83 -8.74 -14.85
C GLN A 39 9.53 -8.08 -13.65
N GLY A 40 9.55 -8.77 -12.51
CA GLY A 40 10.13 -8.27 -11.26
C GLY A 40 9.26 -7.24 -10.51
N GLN A 41 8.12 -6.85 -11.05
CA GLN A 41 7.15 -5.99 -10.39
C GLN A 41 6.33 -6.78 -9.39
N LEU A 42 6.25 -6.33 -8.14
CA LEU A 42 5.50 -7.00 -7.07
C LEU A 42 4.07 -6.48 -6.93
N LEU A 43 3.84 -5.19 -7.17
CA LEU A 43 2.59 -4.51 -6.90
C LEU A 43 2.07 -3.76 -8.15
N GLY A 44 0.76 -3.81 -8.35
CA GLY A 44 0.07 -2.96 -9.32
C GLY A 44 0.26 -1.49 -8.98
N ARG A 45 0.63 -0.69 -9.97
CA ARG A 45 0.87 0.74 -9.83
C ARG A 45 -0.44 1.51 -9.70
N ARG A 46 -0.37 2.70 -9.12
CA ARG A 46 -1.51 3.60 -9.02
C ARG A 46 -2.07 3.94 -10.40
N VAL A 47 -3.38 3.96 -10.48
CA VAL A 47 -4.16 4.40 -11.65
C VAL A 47 -5.12 5.49 -11.18
N ASP A 48 -5.18 6.60 -11.90
CA ASP A 48 -6.05 7.70 -11.51
C ASP A 48 -7.52 7.49 -11.90
N GLY A 49 -8.42 8.09 -11.15
CA GLY A 49 -9.84 8.25 -11.49
C GLY A 49 -10.74 7.09 -11.11
N HIS A 50 -10.23 5.99 -10.57
CA HIS A 50 -11.05 4.87 -10.10
C HIS A 50 -11.73 5.09 -8.74
N ASP A 51 -11.53 6.27 -8.13
CA ASP A 51 -12.18 6.70 -6.90
C ASP A 51 -12.00 5.66 -5.75
N ALA A 52 -10.76 5.44 -5.35
CA ALA A 52 -10.40 4.46 -4.32
C ALA A 52 -11.00 3.05 -4.60
N PHE A 53 -10.79 2.53 -5.81
CA PHE A 53 -11.28 1.24 -6.30
C PHE A 53 -12.81 1.09 -6.39
N GLN A 54 -13.58 2.17 -6.20
CA GLN A 54 -15.03 2.13 -6.30
C GLN A 54 -15.54 2.06 -7.75
N LYS A 55 -14.70 2.49 -8.73
CA LYS A 55 -15.00 2.48 -10.17
C LYS A 55 -14.15 1.43 -10.89
N ALA A 56 -14.54 0.16 -10.79
CA ALA A 56 -13.82 -0.96 -11.37
C ALA A 56 -13.59 -0.83 -12.89
N GLU A 57 -14.57 -0.31 -13.62
CA GLU A 57 -14.46 -0.08 -15.07
C GLU A 57 -13.38 0.96 -15.39
N VAL A 58 -13.28 2.04 -14.62
CA VAL A 58 -12.26 3.07 -14.80
C VAL A 58 -10.87 2.50 -14.50
N PHE A 59 -10.74 1.69 -13.44
CA PHE A 59 -9.50 0.99 -13.13
C PHE A 59 -9.01 0.14 -14.31
N LEU A 60 -9.88 -0.69 -14.87
CA LEU A 60 -9.53 -1.56 -16.00
C LEU A 60 -9.21 -0.76 -17.29
N THR A 61 -10.02 0.22 -17.64
CA THR A 61 -9.84 0.99 -18.88
C THR A 61 -8.62 1.90 -18.86
N ARG A 62 -8.14 2.27 -17.66
CA ARG A 62 -6.92 3.07 -17.50
C ARG A 62 -5.66 2.23 -17.23
N GLY A 63 -5.74 0.93 -17.44
CA GLY A 63 -4.59 0.03 -17.35
C GLY A 63 -4.25 -0.44 -15.94
N GLY A 64 -5.25 -0.49 -15.06
CA GLY A 64 -5.10 -1.11 -13.74
C GLY A 64 -4.56 -2.53 -13.87
N GLN A 65 -3.63 -2.89 -12.99
CA GLN A 65 -2.92 -4.15 -13.03
C GLN A 65 -3.53 -5.18 -12.09
N LYS A 66 -3.57 -6.44 -12.53
CA LYS A 66 -4.00 -7.58 -11.72
C LYS A 66 -3.02 -7.84 -10.58
N GLY A 67 -3.53 -8.26 -9.43
CA GLY A 67 -2.73 -8.65 -8.27
C GLY A 67 -2.77 -7.63 -7.14
N PRO A 68 -1.86 -7.74 -6.17
CA PRO A 68 -1.77 -6.81 -5.04
C PRO A 68 -1.49 -5.39 -5.53
N GLN A 69 -2.16 -4.41 -4.93
CA GLN A 69 -2.04 -3.01 -5.33
C GLN A 69 -1.13 -2.22 -4.39
N ILE A 70 -0.37 -1.29 -4.96
CA ILE A 70 0.47 -0.37 -4.18
C ILE A 70 -0.37 0.63 -3.40
N GLU A 71 -1.51 1.05 -3.97
CA GLU A 71 -2.48 1.90 -3.33
C GLU A 71 -3.38 1.08 -2.40
N PHE A 72 -3.69 1.61 -1.23
CA PHE A 72 -4.56 0.99 -0.24
C PHE A 72 -5.70 1.94 0.17
N LEU A 73 -6.74 1.39 0.78
CA LEU A 73 -7.85 2.16 1.33
C LEU A 73 -7.50 2.69 2.72
N ARG A 74 -7.64 4.00 2.90
CA ARG A 74 -7.51 4.66 4.20
C ARG A 74 -8.82 4.52 5.00
N PRO A 75 -8.85 4.88 6.30
CA PRO A 75 -10.09 4.90 7.08
C PRO A 75 -11.21 5.62 6.34
N GLY A 76 -12.37 4.96 6.23
CA GLY A 76 -13.51 5.45 5.47
C GLY A 76 -14.46 4.35 5.07
N THR A 77 -15.48 4.72 4.28
CA THR A 77 -16.48 3.78 3.76
C THR A 77 -16.47 3.81 2.24
N TYR A 78 -16.42 2.63 1.64
CA TYR A 78 -16.25 2.44 0.20
C TYR A 78 -17.25 1.44 -0.34
N ASN A 79 -17.71 1.64 -1.57
CA ASN A 79 -18.55 0.70 -2.30
C ASN A 79 -17.69 -0.10 -3.27
N ILE A 80 -17.27 -1.28 -2.87
CA ILE A 80 -16.29 -2.09 -3.60
C ILE A 80 -17.00 -3.20 -4.38
N PHE A 81 -16.62 -3.35 -5.66
CA PHE A 81 -17.07 -4.47 -6.48
C PHE A 81 -16.30 -5.73 -6.11
N ALA A 82 -16.93 -6.61 -5.34
CA ALA A 82 -16.28 -7.75 -4.68
C ALA A 82 -15.73 -8.83 -5.63
N ASP A 83 -16.26 -8.92 -6.85
CA ASP A 83 -15.70 -9.81 -7.88
C ASP A 83 -14.39 -9.29 -8.48
N MET A 84 -14.16 -7.98 -8.38
CA MET A 84 -12.99 -7.32 -8.95
C MET A 84 -11.91 -7.06 -7.93
N PHE A 85 -12.28 -6.67 -6.72
CA PHE A 85 -11.35 -6.29 -5.67
C PHE A 85 -11.60 -7.04 -4.37
N GLN A 86 -10.57 -7.71 -3.89
CA GLN A 86 -10.52 -8.23 -2.54
C GLN A 86 -9.86 -7.20 -1.64
N VAL A 87 -10.48 -6.88 -0.52
CA VAL A 87 -9.97 -5.95 0.48
C VAL A 87 -9.72 -6.68 1.78
N GLU A 88 -8.50 -6.60 2.29
CA GLU A 88 -8.08 -7.18 3.55
C GLU A 88 -7.67 -6.09 4.53
N LEU A 89 -8.20 -6.14 5.75
CA LEU A 89 -7.86 -5.18 6.80
C LEU A 89 -6.49 -5.49 7.38
N GLN A 90 -5.65 -4.45 7.49
CA GLN A 90 -4.36 -4.49 8.16
C GLN A 90 -4.28 -3.36 9.17
N ARG A 91 -3.64 -3.59 10.32
CA ARG A 91 -3.46 -2.55 11.33
C ARG A 91 -2.43 -1.51 10.85
N ALA A 92 -2.66 -0.25 11.21
CA ALA A 92 -1.63 0.78 11.10
C ALA A 92 -0.42 0.43 11.97
N ILE A 93 0.76 0.87 11.55
CA ILE A 93 2.00 0.70 12.30
C ILE A 93 2.06 1.76 13.39
N THR A 94 2.25 1.34 14.64
CA THR A 94 2.46 2.25 15.77
C THR A 94 3.86 2.07 16.33
N ILE A 95 4.62 3.16 16.39
CA ILE A 95 5.94 3.24 17.00
C ILE A 95 5.80 3.98 18.32
N GLY A 96 6.18 3.34 19.43
CA GLY A 96 6.12 3.90 20.79
C GLY A 96 7.14 5.00 21.02
N ASP A 97 6.95 5.78 22.07
CA ASP A 97 7.79 6.94 22.40
C ASP A 97 9.25 6.57 22.73
N ASP A 98 9.48 5.35 23.16
CA ASP A 98 10.78 4.77 23.47
C ASP A 98 11.34 3.86 22.34
N GLN A 99 10.77 3.92 21.15
CA GLN A 99 11.08 3.07 20.02
C GLN A 99 11.43 3.84 18.77
N ILE A 100 12.11 3.15 17.85
CA ILE A 100 12.23 3.52 16.44
C ILE A 100 11.68 2.39 15.56
N GLY A 101 11.13 2.74 14.39
CA GLY A 101 10.74 1.78 13.38
C GLY A 101 11.79 1.65 12.30
N MET A 102 12.43 0.49 12.21
CA MET A 102 13.30 0.15 11.09
C MET A 102 12.44 -0.32 9.92
N VAL A 103 12.74 0.18 8.72
CA VAL A 103 11.96 -0.11 7.51
C VAL A 103 12.80 -0.92 6.53
N GLU A 104 12.20 -1.98 5.98
CA GLU A 104 12.76 -2.76 4.89
C GLU A 104 11.81 -2.72 3.69
N ALA A 105 12.31 -2.26 2.54
CA ALA A 105 11.57 -2.26 1.29
C ALA A 105 11.76 -3.58 0.53
N ARG A 106 10.67 -4.19 0.09
CA ARG A 106 10.65 -5.45 -0.68
C ARG A 106 10.80 -5.25 -2.18
N ASP A 107 10.56 -4.03 -2.66
CA ASP A 107 10.70 -3.62 -4.05
C ASP A 107 11.49 -2.30 -4.14
N GLY A 108 11.99 -1.99 -5.32
CA GLY A 108 12.79 -0.81 -5.59
C GLY A 108 14.06 -1.16 -6.38
N ARG A 109 14.94 -0.19 -6.54
CA ARG A 109 16.23 -0.39 -7.21
C ARG A 109 17.06 -1.42 -6.45
N PRO A 110 17.85 -2.25 -7.11
CA PRO A 110 18.78 -3.14 -6.44
C PRO A 110 19.87 -2.31 -5.71
N MET A 111 20.19 -2.70 -4.49
CA MET A 111 21.34 -2.14 -3.76
C MET A 111 22.67 -2.59 -4.38
N SER A 112 23.71 -1.79 -4.17
CA SER A 112 25.08 -2.23 -4.41
C SER A 112 25.42 -3.40 -3.48
N ARG A 113 26.34 -4.27 -3.91
CA ARG A 113 26.82 -5.39 -3.07
C ARG A 113 27.61 -4.92 -1.84
N GLU A 114 28.09 -3.70 -1.85
CA GLU A 114 28.88 -3.09 -0.79
C GLU A 114 28.00 -2.40 0.26
N ASP A 115 26.73 -2.12 -0.07
CA ASP A 115 25.81 -1.44 0.81
C ASP A 115 25.13 -2.42 1.77
N VAL A 116 25.16 -2.11 3.05
CA VAL A 116 24.43 -2.84 4.10
C VAL A 116 23.04 -2.24 4.30
N VAL A 117 22.91 -0.95 4.07
CA VAL A 117 21.69 -0.16 4.25
C VAL A 117 21.44 0.67 2.99
N ALA A 118 20.21 0.67 2.52
CA ALA A 118 19.81 1.41 1.33
C ALA A 118 19.67 2.91 1.63
N PRO A 119 20.24 3.78 0.78
CA PRO A 119 19.93 5.20 0.84
C PRO A 119 18.42 5.39 0.66
N THR A 120 17.80 6.15 1.56
CA THR A 120 16.37 6.45 1.46
C THR A 120 16.17 7.77 0.70
N PRO A 121 15.23 7.85 -0.27
CA PRO A 121 14.80 9.13 -0.80
C PRO A 121 14.35 10.06 0.32
N ASP A 122 14.33 11.38 0.09
CA ASP A 122 13.83 12.33 1.08
C ASP A 122 12.46 11.88 1.60
N VAL A 123 12.37 11.67 2.92
CA VAL A 123 11.18 11.12 3.58
C VAL A 123 9.93 11.98 3.40
N GLY A 124 10.10 13.28 3.12
CA GLY A 124 9.00 14.19 2.78
C GLY A 124 8.34 13.85 1.45
N LEU A 125 9.10 13.33 0.47
CA LEU A 125 8.59 12.98 -0.85
C LEU A 125 7.63 11.79 -0.83
N HIS A 126 7.83 10.85 0.09
CA HIS A 126 6.99 9.65 0.22
C HIS A 126 6.25 9.57 1.57
N ASN A 127 6.12 10.70 2.25
CA ASN A 127 5.40 10.82 3.51
C ASN A 127 5.78 9.72 4.54
N SER A 128 7.07 9.59 4.84
CA SER A 128 7.60 8.58 5.77
C SER A 128 7.13 7.16 5.43
N PHE A 129 7.33 6.73 4.19
CA PHE A 129 6.94 5.43 3.61
C PHE A 129 5.43 5.17 3.49
N GLN A 130 4.59 6.15 3.80
CA GLN A 130 3.13 6.02 3.66
C GLN A 130 2.65 6.17 2.20
N ASP A 131 3.45 6.80 1.32
CA ASP A 131 3.23 6.81 -0.13
C ASP A 131 4.26 5.90 -0.82
N ALA A 132 3.90 4.64 -0.99
CA ALA A 132 4.75 3.62 -1.59
C ALA A 132 5.05 3.89 -3.08
N GLN A 133 4.11 4.47 -3.82
CA GLN A 133 4.31 4.84 -5.22
C GLN A 133 5.39 5.93 -5.33
N ALA A 134 5.27 6.98 -4.52
CA ALA A 134 6.24 8.08 -4.51
C ALA A 134 7.64 7.60 -4.08
N PHE A 135 7.74 6.65 -3.13
CA PHE A 135 9.02 6.04 -2.76
C PHE A 135 9.71 5.40 -3.98
N LEU A 136 8.99 4.61 -4.76
CA LEU A 136 9.54 3.96 -5.94
C LEU A 136 9.87 4.96 -7.06
N GLU A 137 9.02 5.95 -7.30
CA GLU A 137 9.22 6.98 -8.33
C GLU A 137 10.41 7.89 -8.02
N ASN A 138 10.69 8.15 -6.74
CA ASN A 138 11.86 8.92 -6.31
C ASN A 138 13.11 8.05 -6.13
N GLY A 139 13.13 6.86 -6.69
CA GLY A 139 14.30 6.02 -6.79
C GLY A 139 14.63 5.21 -5.55
N GLY A 140 13.62 4.88 -4.74
CA GLY A 140 13.77 4.02 -3.58
C GLY A 140 14.46 2.69 -3.91
N PHE A 141 15.30 2.23 -3.01
CA PHE A 141 16.04 0.98 -3.12
C PHE A 141 15.38 -0.12 -2.31
N ARG A 142 15.45 -1.34 -2.82
CA ARG A 142 15.04 -2.54 -2.09
C ARG A 142 16.06 -2.83 -0.98
N GLY A 143 15.59 -3.26 0.18
CA GLY A 143 16.39 -3.65 1.33
C GLY A 143 16.16 -2.78 2.56
N PRO A 144 16.97 -2.98 3.61
CA PRO A 144 16.91 -2.15 4.81
C PRO A 144 17.17 -0.69 4.49
N GLN A 145 16.32 0.21 4.99
CA GLN A 145 16.40 1.64 4.70
C GLN A 145 17.23 2.37 5.74
N GLU A 146 18.00 3.38 5.30
CA GLU A 146 18.75 4.27 6.18
C GLU A 146 17.84 5.08 7.11
N SER A 147 16.73 5.57 6.57
CA SER A 147 15.76 6.33 7.35
C SER A 147 14.87 5.44 8.19
N VAL A 148 14.59 5.89 9.41
CA VAL A 148 13.76 5.20 10.39
C VAL A 148 12.47 5.97 10.67
N LEU A 149 11.45 5.27 11.15
CA LEU A 149 10.22 5.88 11.66
C LEU A 149 10.41 6.30 13.11
N ARG A 150 10.01 7.53 13.41
CA ARG A 150 9.93 8.07 14.75
C ARG A 150 8.64 7.64 15.45
N PRO A 151 8.49 7.88 16.77
CA PRO A 151 7.22 7.65 17.46
C PRO A 151 6.02 8.25 16.72
N GLY A 152 4.95 7.46 16.57
CA GLY A 152 3.76 7.86 15.84
C GLY A 152 3.00 6.69 15.24
N THR A 153 1.93 7.00 14.52
CA THR A 153 1.10 6.02 13.80
C THR A 153 1.21 6.26 12.30
N TYR A 154 1.49 5.18 11.58
CA TYR A 154 1.77 5.21 10.14
C TYR A 154 0.87 4.23 9.38
N TYR A 155 0.31 4.71 8.27
CA TYR A 155 -0.47 3.91 7.32
C TYR A 155 0.45 3.46 6.19
N ILE A 156 1.03 2.27 6.33
CA ILE A 156 2.08 1.76 5.44
C ILE A 156 1.60 0.48 4.77
N ASN A 157 1.82 0.37 3.45
CA ASN A 157 1.48 -0.82 2.70
C ASN A 157 2.42 -1.99 3.07
N PRO A 158 1.91 -3.06 3.70
CA PRO A 158 2.72 -4.19 4.17
C PRO A 158 3.24 -5.07 3.03
N TYR A 159 2.70 -4.93 1.83
CA TYR A 159 3.22 -5.64 0.66
C TYR A 159 4.56 -5.07 0.19
N LEU A 160 4.76 -3.75 0.34
CA LEU A 160 6.01 -3.11 -0.04
C LEU A 160 7.00 -2.99 1.11
N PHE A 161 6.54 -2.68 2.31
CA PHE A 161 7.40 -2.41 3.46
C PHE A 161 7.15 -3.37 4.62
N ALA A 162 8.23 -3.89 5.19
CA ALA A 162 8.23 -4.48 6.52
C ALA A 162 8.76 -3.45 7.52
N VAL A 163 8.12 -3.33 8.68
CA VAL A 163 8.52 -2.41 9.74
C VAL A 163 8.78 -3.18 11.02
N PHE A 164 9.93 -2.95 11.64
CA PHE A 164 10.36 -3.59 12.87
C PHE A 164 10.59 -2.51 13.93
N ALA A 165 9.80 -2.53 15.00
CA ALA A 165 10.01 -1.65 16.13
C ALA A 165 11.18 -2.13 16.99
N ALA A 166 12.11 -1.24 17.31
CA ALA A 166 13.23 -1.52 18.21
C ALA A 166 13.32 -0.47 19.31
N PRO A 167 13.70 -0.83 20.54
CA PRO A 167 13.85 0.12 21.63
C PRO A 167 14.99 1.11 21.34
N LEU A 168 14.79 2.38 21.71
CA LEU A 168 15.86 3.37 21.73
C LEU A 168 16.80 3.04 22.90
N SER A 169 17.99 2.60 22.60
CA SER A 169 19.06 2.49 23.59
C SER A 169 19.60 3.88 23.89
N VAL A 170 19.24 4.46 25.03
CA VAL A 170 19.91 5.64 25.54
C VAL A 170 21.29 5.21 26.07
N ILE A 171 22.33 5.46 25.30
CA ILE A 171 23.70 5.37 25.81
C ILE A 171 23.84 6.54 26.80
N ARG A 172 23.69 6.27 28.09
CA ARG A 172 24.13 7.23 29.11
C ARG A 172 25.65 7.30 28.98
N GLN A 173 26.17 8.49 28.66
CA GLN A 173 27.59 8.76 28.83
C GLN A 173 27.90 8.45 30.29
N GLY A 174 28.73 7.45 30.50
CA GLY A 174 29.20 7.07 31.84
C GLY A 174 29.95 8.26 32.46
N GLU A 175 29.71 8.43 33.75
CA GLU A 175 30.58 9.22 34.64
C GLU A 175 31.99 8.65 34.62
#